data_087498206f362425ef553142f26c2829
#
_entry.id   087498206f362425ef553142f26c2829
#
_cell.length_a   1.000
_cell.length_b   1.000
_cell.length_c   1.000
_cell.angle_alpha   90.00
_cell.angle_beta   90.00
_cell.angle_gamma   90.00
#
_symmetry.space_group_name_H-M   'P 1'
#
loop_
_entity.id
_entity.type
_entity.pdbx_description
1 polymer ?
#
loop_
_entity_poly.entity_id
_entity_poly.type
_entity_poly.pdbx_seq_one_letter_code
_entity_poly.pdbx_strand_id
1 'polypeptide(L)'
;MGMNDTPSADRIHIGFFGRRNAGKSSLLNAVTGQNLAVVSDVKGTTTDPVTKTMELLPLGPVMMIDTPGIDDEGELGSLRVRKSYQMLNKTDVAVLVVDGKTGPMPEDEALFQKIREKKIPYALVLNKLDDEEDGDNGSGRLSSQLPPECPVICASARTGRGVNQLKECLARLGKQEENSKRIVGDLIEPADFIILVVPIDKAAPKG
;
A
#
# COMPACT_ATOMS: atom_id res chain seq x y z
N MET A 1 8.88 17.11 16.65
CA MET A 1 7.95 17.32 15.53
C MET A 1 6.79 16.36 15.73
N GLY A 2 5.58 16.88 15.84
CA GLY A 2 4.39 16.04 16.05
C GLY A 2 3.87 15.46 14.73
N MET A 3 3.11 14.35 14.79
CA MET A 3 2.50 13.70 13.61
C MET A 3 1.67 14.64 12.71
N ASN A 4 1.24 15.79 13.24
CA ASN A 4 0.42 16.76 12.53
C ASN A 4 1.22 17.85 11.79
N ASP A 5 2.53 17.91 11.99
CA ASP A 5 3.37 18.99 11.43
C ASP A 5 3.85 18.67 10.00
N THR A 6 3.83 17.40 9.58
CA THR A 6 4.21 17.00 8.21
C THR A 6 3.00 17.09 7.30
N PRO A 7 3.05 17.90 6.22
CA PRO A 7 1.98 17.95 5.23
C PRO A 7 1.66 16.56 4.66
N SER A 8 0.40 16.29 4.33
CA SER A 8 0.01 14.98 3.79
C SER A 8 0.69 14.65 2.46
N ALA A 9 1.09 15.67 1.71
CA ALA A 9 1.81 15.52 0.45
C ALA A 9 3.25 14.98 0.60
N ASP A 10 3.86 15.18 1.78
CA ASP A 10 5.23 14.75 2.06
C ASP A 10 5.30 13.36 2.72
N ARG A 11 4.14 12.74 3.00
CA ARG A 11 4.07 11.41 3.62
C ARG A 11 4.14 10.34 2.56
N ILE A 12 4.81 9.23 2.88
CA ILE A 12 4.78 8.03 2.03
C ILE A 12 3.39 7.40 2.11
N HIS A 13 2.77 7.20 0.95
CA HIS A 13 1.45 6.58 0.82
C HIS A 13 1.59 5.08 0.57
N ILE A 14 1.11 4.27 1.52
CA ILE A 14 1.16 2.81 1.46
C ILE A 14 -0.25 2.29 1.20
N GLY A 15 -0.49 1.75 0.00
CA GLY A 15 -1.80 1.23 -0.41
C GLY A 15 -1.93 -0.27 -0.22
N PHE A 16 -3.03 -0.73 0.39
CA PHE A 16 -3.38 -2.14 0.54
C PHE A 16 -4.39 -2.54 -0.52
N PHE A 17 -3.98 -3.43 -1.41
CA PHE A 17 -4.75 -3.88 -2.57
C PHE A 17 -5.00 -5.39 -2.51
N GLY A 18 -6.01 -5.86 -3.24
CA GLY A 18 -6.35 -7.28 -3.33
C GLY A 18 -7.85 -7.49 -3.40
N ARG A 19 -8.27 -8.74 -3.56
CA ARG A 19 -9.69 -9.12 -3.67
C ARG A 19 -10.47 -8.82 -2.40
N ARG A 20 -11.79 -8.83 -2.54
CA ARG A 20 -12.71 -8.81 -1.41
C ARG A 20 -12.38 -9.97 -0.46
N ASN A 21 -12.53 -9.72 0.82
CA ASN A 21 -12.27 -10.73 1.87
C ASN A 21 -10.81 -11.26 1.95
N ALA A 22 -9.84 -10.77 1.18
CA ALA A 22 -8.43 -11.12 1.36
C ALA A 22 -7.86 -10.69 2.72
N GLY A 23 -8.61 -9.83 3.44
CA GLY A 23 -8.24 -9.37 4.79
C GLY A 23 -7.40 -8.10 4.79
N LYS A 24 -7.51 -7.24 3.75
CA LYS A 24 -6.79 -5.95 3.66
C LYS A 24 -6.98 -5.08 4.90
N SER A 25 -8.24 -4.77 5.24
CA SER A 25 -8.59 -3.94 6.40
C SER A 25 -8.12 -4.54 7.72
N SER A 26 -8.24 -5.87 7.87
CA SER A 26 -7.76 -6.59 9.07
C SER A 26 -6.24 -6.50 9.18
N LEU A 27 -5.53 -6.69 8.07
CA LEU A 27 -4.07 -6.60 8.03
C LEU A 27 -3.59 -5.17 8.29
N LEU A 28 -4.24 -4.17 7.69
CA LEU A 28 -3.98 -2.76 7.95
C LEU A 28 -4.17 -2.42 9.44
N ASN A 29 -5.25 -2.93 10.07
CA ASN A 29 -5.48 -2.74 11.50
C ASN A 29 -4.37 -3.41 12.34
N ALA A 30 -3.94 -4.62 11.98
CA ALA A 30 -2.85 -5.29 12.67
C ALA A 30 -1.51 -4.53 12.54
N VAL A 31 -1.23 -3.97 11.36
CA VAL A 31 -0.03 -3.15 11.13
C VAL A 31 -0.09 -1.85 11.93
N THR A 32 -1.23 -1.17 11.97
CA THR A 32 -1.39 0.11 12.69
C THR A 32 -1.50 -0.06 14.21
N GLY A 33 -1.73 -1.28 14.69
CA GLY A 33 -1.94 -1.56 16.13
C GLY A 33 -3.25 -0.95 16.67
N GLN A 34 -4.13 -0.50 15.80
CA GLN A 34 -5.38 0.15 16.17
C GLN A 34 -6.54 -0.77 15.78
N ASN A 35 -7.28 -1.24 16.79
CA ASN A 35 -8.62 -1.81 16.58
C ASN A 35 -9.59 -0.66 16.20
N LEU A 36 -9.32 -0.01 15.11
CA LEU A 36 -10.27 0.89 14.50
C LEU A 36 -11.28 0.01 13.76
N ALA A 37 -12.34 -0.38 14.46
CA ALA A 37 -13.59 -0.63 13.77
C ALA A 37 -13.75 0.56 12.80
N VAL A 38 -13.92 0.24 11.52
CA VAL A 38 -14.37 1.25 10.55
C VAL A 38 -15.74 1.68 11.06
N VAL A 39 -15.79 2.71 11.86
CA VAL A 39 -17.00 3.46 12.12
C VAL A 39 -17.19 4.30 10.87
N SER A 40 -17.69 3.64 9.84
CA SER A 40 -18.41 4.33 8.79
C SER A 40 -19.76 4.66 9.44
N ASP A 41 -19.95 5.89 9.84
CA ASP A 41 -21.22 6.42 10.37
C ASP A 41 -22.37 6.36 9.35
N VAL A 42 -22.17 5.75 8.20
CA VAL A 42 -23.20 5.54 7.18
C VAL A 42 -23.17 4.08 6.74
N LYS A 43 -24.11 3.30 7.28
CA LYS A 43 -24.45 2.00 6.72
C LYS A 43 -24.87 2.18 5.26
N GLY A 44 -24.03 1.74 4.32
CA GLY A 44 -24.51 1.45 2.99
C GLY A 44 -23.69 1.86 1.78
N THR A 45 -22.66 2.70 1.85
CA THR A 45 -22.00 3.19 0.63
C THR A 45 -20.53 3.59 0.80
N THR A 46 -19.71 2.81 1.48
CA THR A 46 -18.28 3.13 1.52
C THR A 46 -17.64 2.70 0.20
N THR A 47 -17.80 3.53 -0.82
CA THR A 47 -17.07 3.44 -2.09
C THR A 47 -15.74 4.18 -2.03
N ASP A 48 -15.44 4.86 -0.93
CA ASP A 48 -14.24 5.67 -0.81
C ASP A 48 -13.14 4.93 -0.02
N PRO A 49 -11.88 5.07 -0.44
CA PRO A 49 -10.75 4.46 0.26
C PRO A 49 -10.61 5.08 1.65
N VAL A 50 -10.38 4.25 2.65
CA VAL A 50 -10.14 4.71 4.02
C VAL A 50 -8.66 4.97 4.18
N THR A 51 -8.29 6.18 4.61
CA THR A 51 -6.91 6.57 4.89
C THR A 51 -6.65 6.64 6.38
N LYS A 52 -5.48 6.18 6.82
CA LYS A 52 -5.02 6.25 8.20
C LYS A 52 -3.58 6.74 8.24
N THR A 53 -3.29 7.70 9.10
CA THR A 53 -1.93 8.16 9.34
C THR A 53 -1.34 7.41 10.53
N MET A 54 -0.10 6.96 10.40
CA MET A 54 0.66 6.36 11.49
C MET A 54 2.15 6.71 11.37
N GLU A 55 2.88 6.47 12.44
CA GLU A 55 4.33 6.50 12.42
C GLU A 55 4.87 5.08 12.21
N LEU A 56 5.66 4.91 11.16
CA LEU A 56 6.32 3.65 10.82
C LEU A 56 7.83 3.82 10.94
N LEU A 57 8.40 3.42 12.09
CA LEU A 57 9.83 3.52 12.30
C LEU A 57 10.60 2.50 11.44
N PRO A 58 11.74 2.89 10.85
CA PRO A 58 12.42 4.20 10.91
C PRO A 58 12.02 5.19 9.80
N LEU A 59 10.91 4.95 9.08
CA LEU A 59 10.47 5.77 7.94
C LEU A 59 9.81 7.08 8.39
N GLY A 60 9.20 7.10 9.60
CA GLY A 60 8.46 8.26 10.09
C GLY A 60 6.97 8.23 9.75
N PRO A 61 6.34 9.41 9.59
CA PRO A 61 4.90 9.48 9.35
C PRO A 61 4.53 9.00 7.94
N VAL A 62 3.63 8.00 7.88
CA VAL A 62 3.13 7.42 6.63
C VAL A 62 1.60 7.50 6.57
N MET A 63 1.05 7.44 5.38
CA MET A 63 -0.39 7.33 5.13
C MET A 63 -0.71 5.93 4.62
N MET A 64 -1.47 5.17 5.40
CA MET A 64 -1.99 3.85 5.01
C MET A 64 -3.34 4.02 4.32
N ILE A 65 -3.52 3.36 3.17
CA ILE A 65 -4.73 3.44 2.35
C ILE A 65 -5.34 2.04 2.24
N ASP A 66 -6.54 1.87 2.81
CA ASP A 66 -7.36 0.68 2.60
C ASP A 66 -8.20 0.85 1.35
N THR A 67 -8.07 -0.07 0.39
CA THR A 67 -8.80 0.02 -0.88
C THR A 67 -9.97 -0.97 -0.93
N PRO A 68 -11.04 -0.65 -1.66
CA PRO A 68 -12.09 -1.63 -1.97
C PRO A 68 -11.55 -2.89 -2.66
N GLY A 69 -12.29 -4.01 -2.60
CA GLY A 69 -11.94 -5.23 -3.33
C GLY A 69 -11.96 -5.03 -4.85
N ILE A 70 -11.12 -5.79 -5.55
CA ILE A 70 -10.98 -5.70 -7.01
C ILE A 70 -11.84 -6.71 -7.78
N ASP A 71 -12.55 -7.55 -7.08
CA ASP A 71 -13.39 -8.65 -7.58
C ASP A 71 -14.90 -8.41 -7.34
N ASP A 72 -15.29 -7.17 -7.05
CA ASP A 72 -16.69 -6.82 -6.86
C ASP A 72 -17.43 -6.82 -8.21
N GLU A 73 -18.58 -7.51 -8.26
CA GLU A 73 -19.44 -7.61 -9.43
C GLU A 73 -20.55 -6.56 -9.45
N GLY A 74 -21.12 -6.32 -10.64
CA GLY A 74 -22.20 -5.36 -10.86
C GLY A 74 -21.72 -3.91 -11.06
N GLU A 75 -22.68 -3.00 -11.24
CA GLU A 75 -22.36 -1.57 -11.51
C GLU A 75 -21.58 -0.89 -10.36
N LEU A 76 -21.97 -1.16 -9.11
CA LEU A 76 -21.26 -0.67 -7.94
C LEU A 76 -19.88 -1.34 -7.77
N GLY A 77 -19.77 -2.61 -8.15
CA GLY A 77 -18.51 -3.34 -8.15
C GLY A 77 -17.51 -2.75 -9.13
N SER A 78 -17.91 -2.48 -10.35
CA SER A 78 -17.04 -1.88 -11.37
C SER A 78 -16.52 -0.48 -10.96
N LEU A 79 -17.35 0.32 -10.27
CA LEU A 79 -16.93 1.61 -9.71
C LEU A 79 -15.88 1.44 -8.60
N ARG A 80 -16.04 0.45 -7.71
CA ARG A 80 -15.07 0.16 -6.65
C ARG A 80 -13.74 -0.31 -7.21
N VAL A 81 -13.77 -1.23 -8.18
CA VAL A 81 -12.60 -1.69 -8.91
C VAL A 81 -11.86 -0.52 -9.56
N ARG A 82 -12.60 0.36 -10.26
CA ARG A 82 -12.02 1.56 -10.87
C ARG A 82 -11.38 2.48 -9.83
N LYS A 83 -12.02 2.70 -8.68
CA LYS A 83 -11.46 3.49 -7.57
C LYS A 83 -10.18 2.86 -7.00
N SER A 84 -10.15 1.53 -6.83
CA SER A 84 -8.95 0.83 -6.38
C SER A 84 -7.79 1.05 -7.34
N TYR A 85 -8.03 0.96 -8.66
CA TYR A 85 -6.99 1.26 -9.65
C TYR A 85 -6.57 2.74 -9.68
N GLN A 86 -7.49 3.66 -9.42
CA GLN A 86 -7.14 5.08 -9.29
C GLN A 86 -6.23 5.35 -8.07
N MET A 87 -6.41 4.58 -6.98
CA MET A 87 -5.56 4.69 -5.80
C MET A 87 -4.12 4.27 -6.07
N LEU A 88 -3.86 3.37 -7.03
CA LEU A 88 -2.49 3.06 -7.44
C LEU A 88 -1.70 4.30 -7.90
N ASN A 89 -2.37 5.30 -8.48
CA ASN A 89 -1.71 6.55 -8.90
C ASN A 89 -1.29 7.45 -7.73
N LYS A 90 -1.83 7.18 -6.53
CA LYS A 90 -1.55 7.94 -5.31
C LYS A 90 -0.72 7.13 -4.31
N THR A 91 -0.23 5.97 -4.73
CA THR A 91 0.46 5.01 -3.87
C THR A 91 1.94 5.02 -4.20
N ASP A 92 2.76 5.25 -3.20
CA ASP A 92 4.22 5.18 -3.29
C ASP A 92 4.72 3.74 -3.05
N VAL A 93 4.05 2.98 -2.17
CA VAL A 93 4.36 1.56 -1.90
C VAL A 93 3.07 0.75 -1.90
N ALA A 94 3.00 -0.32 -2.68
CA ALA A 94 1.83 -1.18 -2.78
C ALA A 94 2.00 -2.45 -1.93
N VAL A 95 0.95 -2.83 -1.20
CA VAL A 95 0.82 -4.12 -0.52
C VAL A 95 -0.24 -4.92 -1.23
N LEU A 96 0.14 -5.96 -1.95
CA LEU A 96 -0.80 -6.90 -2.55
C LEU A 96 -1.15 -7.98 -1.53
N VAL A 97 -2.38 -7.98 -1.05
CA VAL A 97 -2.89 -8.93 -0.06
C VAL A 97 -3.66 -10.03 -0.76
N VAL A 98 -3.15 -11.25 -0.68
CA VAL A 98 -3.75 -12.46 -1.23
C VAL A 98 -4.20 -13.35 -0.07
N ASP A 99 -5.34 -14.03 -0.24
CA ASP A 99 -5.77 -15.04 0.71
C ASP A 99 -4.86 -16.27 0.60
N GLY A 100 -4.05 -16.52 1.62
CA GLY A 100 -3.05 -17.60 1.62
C GLY A 100 -3.66 -19.00 1.59
N LYS A 101 -4.95 -19.16 2.01
CA LYS A 101 -5.66 -20.44 1.99
C LYS A 101 -6.16 -20.80 0.59
N THR A 102 -6.66 -19.82 -0.16
CA THR A 102 -7.14 -20.03 -1.53
C THR A 102 -6.05 -19.86 -2.58
N GLY A 103 -4.99 -19.15 -2.24
CA GLY A 103 -3.93 -18.77 -3.18
C GLY A 103 -4.33 -17.64 -4.12
N PRO A 104 -3.43 -17.27 -5.05
CA PRO A 104 -3.68 -16.21 -6.01
C PRO A 104 -4.73 -16.61 -7.03
N MET A 105 -5.51 -15.66 -7.48
CA MET A 105 -6.54 -15.78 -8.50
C MET A 105 -6.24 -14.82 -9.65
N PRO A 106 -6.89 -14.98 -10.82
CA PRO A 106 -6.62 -14.14 -11.99
C PRO A 106 -6.70 -12.64 -11.75
N GLU A 107 -7.58 -12.18 -10.85
CA GLU A 107 -7.73 -10.78 -10.49
C GLU A 107 -6.52 -10.27 -9.70
N ASP A 108 -5.94 -11.10 -8.83
CA ASP A 108 -4.72 -10.77 -8.09
C ASP A 108 -3.53 -10.66 -9.04
N GLU A 109 -3.45 -11.54 -10.04
CA GLU A 109 -2.42 -11.51 -11.08
C GLU A 109 -2.54 -10.26 -11.96
N ALA A 110 -3.76 -9.92 -12.39
CA ALA A 110 -4.01 -8.72 -13.20
C ALA A 110 -3.62 -7.43 -12.43
N LEU A 111 -3.92 -7.37 -11.14
CA LEU A 111 -3.52 -6.27 -10.28
C LEU A 111 -2.00 -6.21 -10.11
N PHE A 112 -1.36 -7.36 -9.90
CA PHE A 112 0.08 -7.47 -9.77
C PHE A 112 0.80 -6.93 -11.01
N GLN A 113 0.32 -7.30 -12.22
CA GLN A 113 0.88 -6.78 -13.47
C GLN A 113 0.77 -5.25 -13.55
N LYS A 114 -0.37 -4.67 -13.13
CA LYS A 114 -0.55 -3.21 -13.13
C LYS A 114 0.40 -2.50 -12.15
N ILE A 115 0.65 -3.09 -10.97
CA ILE A 115 1.61 -2.55 -10.00
C ILE A 115 3.01 -2.53 -10.63
N ARG A 116 3.40 -3.60 -11.31
CA ARG A 116 4.70 -3.71 -12.00
C ARG A 116 4.83 -2.73 -13.17
N GLU A 117 3.80 -2.61 -14.02
CA GLU A 117 3.77 -1.66 -15.13
C GLU A 117 4.00 -0.22 -14.67
N LYS A 118 3.46 0.13 -13.50
CA LYS A 118 3.63 1.44 -12.87
C LYS A 118 4.96 1.60 -12.14
N LYS A 119 5.77 0.54 -12.04
CA LYS A 119 7.04 0.52 -11.31
C LYS A 119 6.92 0.93 -9.84
N ILE A 120 5.76 0.70 -9.23
CA ILE A 120 5.53 0.99 -7.82
C ILE A 120 6.24 -0.10 -7.00
N PRO A 121 7.09 0.26 -6.01
CA PRO A 121 7.63 -0.70 -5.05
C PRO A 121 6.51 -1.45 -4.34
N TYR A 122 6.66 -2.77 -4.17
CA TYR A 122 5.57 -3.57 -3.64
C TYR A 122 6.04 -4.71 -2.72
N ALA A 123 5.14 -5.14 -1.86
CA ALA A 123 5.23 -6.37 -1.09
C ALA A 123 4.01 -7.25 -1.37
N LEU A 124 4.22 -8.55 -1.50
CA LEU A 124 3.14 -9.54 -1.58
C LEU A 124 2.92 -10.14 -0.19
N VAL A 125 1.67 -10.17 0.26
CA VAL A 125 1.30 -10.76 1.55
C VAL A 125 0.31 -11.89 1.35
N LEU A 126 0.70 -13.09 1.75
CA LEU A 126 -0.20 -14.23 1.89
C LEU A 126 -0.83 -14.18 3.29
N ASN A 127 -2.04 -13.67 3.36
CA ASN A 127 -2.76 -13.46 4.62
C ASN A 127 -3.63 -14.67 4.98
N LYS A 128 -4.13 -14.72 6.22
CA LYS A 128 -4.95 -15.79 6.80
C LYS A 128 -4.23 -17.12 7.02
N LEU A 129 -2.91 -17.10 7.08
CA LEU A 129 -2.09 -18.24 7.45
C LEU A 129 -1.98 -18.29 8.97
N ASP A 130 -3.03 -18.79 9.60
CA ASP A 130 -3.20 -18.75 11.05
C ASP A 130 -2.31 -19.78 11.77
N ASP A 131 -2.08 -20.92 11.13
CA ASP A 131 -1.31 -22.03 11.65
C ASP A 131 0.07 -22.11 10.98
N GLU A 132 1.07 -22.70 11.64
CA GLU A 132 2.44 -22.79 11.11
C GLU A 132 2.52 -23.68 9.86
N GLU A 133 1.67 -24.71 9.78
CA GLU A 133 1.59 -25.65 8.67
C GLU A 133 0.99 -25.05 7.39
N ASP A 134 0.22 -23.96 7.52
CA ASP A 134 -0.38 -23.27 6.37
C ASP A 134 0.66 -22.55 5.48
N GLY A 135 1.85 -22.24 6.02
CA GLY A 135 2.84 -21.40 5.34
C GLY A 135 3.56 -22.06 4.17
N ASP A 136 3.67 -23.37 4.17
CA ASP A 136 4.52 -24.11 3.21
C ASP A 136 3.78 -24.37 1.87
N ASN A 137 2.46 -24.47 1.89
CA ASN A 137 1.65 -24.79 0.71
C ASN A 137 1.31 -23.57 -0.16
N GLY A 138 1.23 -22.36 0.42
CA GLY A 138 0.86 -21.14 -0.29
C GLY A 138 2.03 -20.46 -1.04
N SER A 139 3.24 -20.51 -0.46
CA SER A 139 4.43 -19.87 -1.03
C SER A 139 4.95 -20.57 -2.28
N GLY A 140 4.84 -21.91 -2.35
CA GLY A 140 5.37 -22.70 -3.46
C GLY A 140 4.67 -22.48 -4.81
N ARG A 141 3.38 -22.14 -4.82
CA ARG A 141 2.62 -21.89 -6.07
C ARG A 141 2.90 -20.50 -6.64
N LEU A 142 3.17 -19.52 -5.79
CA LEU A 142 3.48 -18.15 -6.20
C LEU A 142 4.94 -17.95 -6.59
N SER A 143 5.88 -18.68 -5.97
CA SER A 143 7.30 -18.49 -6.19
C SER A 143 7.75 -18.73 -7.64
N SER A 144 7.02 -19.55 -8.40
CA SER A 144 7.33 -19.82 -9.82
C SER A 144 6.93 -18.70 -10.78
N GLN A 145 6.04 -17.80 -10.37
CA GLN A 145 5.53 -16.70 -11.19
C GLN A 145 6.03 -15.32 -10.75
N LEU A 146 6.65 -15.24 -9.58
CA LEU A 146 7.15 -14.00 -9.01
C LEU A 146 8.62 -13.75 -9.36
N PRO A 147 9.00 -12.48 -9.58
CA PRO A 147 10.41 -12.14 -9.65
C PRO A 147 11.13 -12.57 -8.36
N PRO A 148 12.37 -13.08 -8.43
CA PRO A 148 13.12 -13.52 -7.25
C PRO A 148 13.33 -12.41 -6.21
N GLU A 149 13.19 -11.16 -6.60
CA GLU A 149 13.34 -9.98 -5.75
C GLU A 149 12.03 -9.58 -5.04
N CYS A 150 10.89 -10.24 -5.35
CA CYS A 150 9.62 -9.90 -4.74
C CYS A 150 9.58 -10.35 -3.27
N PRO A 151 9.43 -9.43 -2.31
CA PRO A 151 9.25 -9.82 -0.92
C PRO A 151 7.87 -10.47 -0.75
N VAL A 152 7.86 -11.76 -0.45
CA VAL A 152 6.66 -12.53 -0.11
C VAL A 152 6.63 -12.71 1.41
N ILE A 153 5.55 -12.28 2.04
CA ILE A 153 5.37 -12.34 3.49
C ILE A 153 4.16 -13.19 3.82
N CYS A 154 4.38 -14.28 4.56
CA CYS A 154 3.30 -15.07 5.13
C CYS A 154 2.81 -14.39 6.41
N ALA A 155 1.51 -14.08 6.46
CA ALA A 155 0.94 -13.32 7.56
C ALA A 155 -0.43 -13.85 8.01
N SER A 156 -0.78 -13.53 9.24
CA SER A 156 -2.13 -13.64 9.76
C SER A 156 -2.48 -12.36 10.51
N ALA A 157 -3.43 -11.61 9.98
CA ALA A 157 -3.96 -10.44 10.66
C ALA A 157 -4.64 -10.80 11.99
N ARG A 158 -5.09 -12.05 12.16
CA ARG A 158 -5.77 -12.55 13.36
C ARG A 158 -4.79 -12.83 14.49
N THR A 159 -3.68 -13.50 14.20
CA THR A 159 -2.68 -13.91 15.20
C THR A 159 -1.54 -12.91 15.38
N GLY A 160 -1.38 -11.99 14.44
CA GLY A 160 -0.24 -11.04 14.38
C GLY A 160 1.03 -11.63 13.74
N ARG A 161 1.00 -12.88 13.28
CA ARG A 161 2.11 -13.53 12.57
C ARG A 161 2.48 -12.72 11.33
N GLY A 162 3.77 -12.52 11.09
CA GLY A 162 4.28 -11.82 9.92
C GLY A 162 4.09 -10.31 9.90
N VAL A 163 3.32 -9.72 10.84
CA VAL A 163 3.03 -8.29 10.86
C VAL A 163 4.30 -7.45 11.05
N ASN A 164 5.23 -7.89 11.92
CA ASN A 164 6.49 -7.17 12.11
C ASN A 164 7.39 -7.26 10.88
N GLN A 165 7.45 -8.42 10.21
CA GLN A 165 8.18 -8.58 8.95
C GLN A 165 7.61 -7.66 7.87
N LEU A 166 6.27 -7.51 7.82
CA LEU A 166 5.63 -6.58 6.90
C LEU A 166 6.02 -5.13 7.20
N LYS A 167 6.01 -4.70 8.47
CA LYS A 167 6.44 -3.35 8.88
C LYS A 167 7.88 -3.06 8.45
N GLU A 168 8.80 -3.98 8.69
CA GLU A 168 10.21 -3.84 8.29
C GLU A 168 10.36 -3.76 6.76
N CYS A 169 9.63 -4.61 6.03
CA CYS A 169 9.61 -4.59 4.58
C CYS A 169 9.09 -3.24 4.03
N LEU A 170 7.98 -2.74 4.58
CA LEU A 170 7.39 -1.46 4.19
C LEU A 170 8.33 -0.29 4.48
N ALA A 171 9.00 -0.29 5.64
CA ALA A 171 9.98 0.72 5.98
C ALA A 171 11.16 0.74 5.01
N ARG A 172 11.63 -0.44 4.57
CA ARG A 172 12.70 -0.57 3.57
C ARG A 172 12.27 -0.06 2.20
N LEU A 173 11.08 -0.47 1.73
CA LEU A 173 10.54 -0.05 0.43
C LEU A 173 10.27 1.47 0.41
N GLY A 174 9.71 2.02 1.48
CA GLY A 174 9.46 3.45 1.59
C GLY A 174 10.74 4.30 1.55
N LYS A 175 11.82 3.85 2.22
CA LYS A 175 13.12 4.53 2.13
C LYS A 175 13.73 4.51 0.72
N GLN A 176 13.55 3.41 -0.01
CA GLN A 176 14.00 3.33 -1.40
C GLN A 176 13.25 4.34 -2.27
N GLU A 177 11.94 4.46 -2.07
CA GLU A 177 11.11 5.40 -2.79
C GLU A 177 11.44 6.85 -2.45
N GLU A 178 11.61 7.18 -1.18
CA GLU A 178 12.02 8.52 -0.72
C GLU A 178 13.35 8.96 -1.36
N ASN A 179 14.33 8.05 -1.41
CA ASN A 179 15.62 8.31 -2.04
C ASN A 179 15.55 8.43 -3.57
N SER A 180 14.53 7.86 -4.20
CA SER A 180 14.32 7.92 -5.66
C SER A 180 13.60 9.19 -6.10
N LYS A 181 12.88 9.87 -5.21
CA LYS A 181 12.16 11.12 -5.50
C LYS A 181 13.14 12.26 -5.76
N ARG A 182 13.36 12.53 -7.04
CA ARG A 182 14.09 13.71 -7.52
C ARG A 182 13.10 14.60 -8.24
N ILE A 183 12.94 15.84 -7.76
CA ILE A 183 11.97 16.78 -8.36
C ILE A 183 12.39 17.15 -9.79
N VAL A 184 13.67 17.39 -10.02
CA VAL A 184 14.21 17.75 -11.34
C VAL A 184 15.62 17.18 -11.57
N GLY A 185 16.14 16.36 -10.65
CA GLY A 185 17.54 15.92 -10.69
C GLY A 185 17.88 14.95 -11.81
N ASP A 186 16.88 14.38 -12.48
CA ASP A 186 16.96 13.54 -13.68
C ASP A 186 16.87 14.36 -14.99
N LEU A 187 16.49 15.63 -14.87
CA LEU A 187 16.34 16.57 -16.01
C LEU A 187 17.48 17.58 -16.10
N ILE A 188 18.44 17.54 -15.17
CA ILE A 188 19.51 18.53 -15.04
C ILE A 188 20.86 17.87 -15.29
N GLU A 189 21.65 18.48 -16.19
CA GLU A 189 23.04 18.13 -16.44
C GLU A 189 24.00 19.09 -15.75
N PRO A 190 25.26 18.68 -15.49
CA PRO A 190 26.28 19.60 -14.97
C PRO A 190 26.44 20.82 -15.86
N ALA A 191 26.34 22.01 -15.27
CA ALA A 191 26.38 23.32 -15.91
C ALA A 191 25.03 23.86 -16.45
N ASP A 192 23.93 23.20 -16.22
CA ASP A 192 22.59 23.74 -16.51
C ASP A 192 22.23 24.91 -15.56
N PHE A 193 21.53 25.89 -16.11
CA PHE A 193 20.96 26.98 -15.32
C PHE A 193 19.51 26.66 -14.95
N ILE A 194 19.19 26.67 -13.66
CA ILE A 194 17.86 26.39 -13.15
C ILE A 194 17.23 27.70 -12.66
N ILE A 195 16.04 28.01 -13.19
CA ILE A 195 15.23 29.13 -12.71
C ILE A 195 14.08 28.57 -11.88
N LEU A 196 14.12 28.75 -10.57
CA LEU A 196 13.03 28.40 -9.68
C LEU A 196 12.00 29.54 -9.63
N VAL A 197 10.82 29.30 -10.16
CA VAL A 197 9.69 30.23 -10.07
C VAL A 197 8.80 29.82 -8.91
N VAL A 198 8.83 30.56 -7.82
CA VAL A 198 7.98 30.33 -6.64
C VAL A 198 6.83 31.33 -6.66
N PRO A 199 5.56 30.90 -6.74
CA PRO A 199 4.43 31.80 -6.63
C PRO A 199 4.37 32.38 -5.21
N ILE A 200 4.31 33.69 -5.10
CA ILE A 200 4.05 34.39 -3.83
C ILE A 200 2.53 34.43 -3.64
N ASP A 201 1.95 33.38 -3.09
CA ASP A 201 0.56 33.32 -2.71
C ASP A 201 0.41 33.43 -1.20
N LYS A 202 -0.68 34.10 -0.75
CA LYS A 202 -1.03 34.18 0.68
C LYS A 202 -1.38 32.84 1.31
N ALA A 203 -1.65 31.82 0.49
CA ALA A 203 -1.91 30.46 0.89
C ALA A 203 -0.65 29.56 0.90
N ALA A 204 0.53 30.07 0.48
CA ALA A 204 1.76 29.31 0.54
C ALA A 204 2.15 29.05 2.01
N PRO A 205 2.52 27.81 2.38
CA PRO A 205 3.02 27.55 3.72
C PRO A 205 4.27 28.42 3.96
N LYS A 206 4.29 29.10 5.09
CA LYS A 206 5.46 29.86 5.51
C LYS A 206 6.57 28.84 5.80
N GLY A 207 7.61 28.81 4.98
CA GLY A 207 8.81 28.02 5.19
C GLY A 207 9.59 28.43 6.45
#